data_8d7828a2381d3f414b5e39ec00c96fb0
#
_entry.id   8d7828a2381d3f414b5e39ec00c96fb0
#
_cell.length_a   1.000
_cell.length_b   1.000
_cell.length_c   1.000
_cell.angle_alpha   90.00
_cell.angle_beta   90.00
_cell.angle_gamma   90.00
#
_symmetry.space_group_name_H-M   'P 1'
#
loop_
_entity.id
_entity.type
_entity.pdbx_description
1 polymer ?
#
loop_
_entity_poly.entity_id
_entity_poly.type
_entity_poly.pdbx_seq_one_letter_code
_entity_poly.pdbx_strand_id
1 'polypeptide(L)'
;LERLVNASVEAGGRELLLVPVGIYWGRAPKKEHSWLTLLFSENWEVAGRTRKFFTTVFQGRNTLLRYSHALPLSTIVQDDLPPEVAYRKLTRILRVHFRQRRVATVGPDLSHRRTLLNAVVSDPRVRAAIDAEAGDSRVKLERTRQRARKYANEIAAHLSYPTIRVVERLLAWIWHRIYDGIELQHADKLHEVANDNEIVYVPCHRSHFDYLLLSFIVYREGLSLPHVAAGVNLNIPFVGAILRRGGAFYLRRSFRGNRLYAAVFDAYLRQILVRGHSIEYFVEGTRSRTGRLLSPKAGMLAMTVNGYLRNTTLPVVFVPVY
;
A
#
# COMPACT_ATOMS: atom_id res chain seq x y z
N LEU A 1 17.85 1.52 -25.29
CA LEU A 1 18.35 0.29 -24.65
C LEU A 1 19.18 -0.54 -25.60
N GLU A 2 18.72 -0.77 -26.83
CA GLU A 2 19.44 -1.50 -27.87
C GLU A 2 20.85 -0.91 -28.13
N ARG A 3 20.94 0.41 -28.29
CA ARG A 3 22.23 1.13 -28.42
C ARG A 3 23.15 0.95 -27.21
N LEU A 4 22.58 0.83 -25.99
CA LEU A 4 23.37 0.58 -24.78
C LEU A 4 23.90 -0.86 -24.73
N VAL A 5 23.12 -1.82 -25.19
CA VAL A 5 23.55 -3.22 -25.30
C VAL A 5 24.69 -3.34 -26.30
N ASN A 6 24.54 -2.75 -27.49
CA ASN A 6 25.58 -2.75 -28.53
C ASN A 6 26.85 -2.03 -28.05
N ALA A 7 26.70 -0.86 -27.40
CA ALA A 7 27.85 -0.15 -26.83
C ALA A 7 28.56 -0.93 -25.71
N SER A 8 27.87 -1.80 -24.98
CA SER A 8 28.45 -2.66 -23.95
C SER A 8 29.32 -3.77 -24.60
N VAL A 9 28.90 -4.31 -25.73
CA VAL A 9 29.65 -5.28 -26.50
C VAL A 9 30.91 -4.66 -27.12
N GLU A 10 30.81 -3.41 -27.59
CA GLU A 10 31.91 -2.65 -28.24
C GLU A 10 32.89 -2.04 -27.23
N ALA A 11 32.50 -1.90 -25.95
CA ALA A 11 33.28 -1.16 -24.94
C ALA A 11 34.59 -1.82 -24.47
N GLY A 12 34.95 -2.99 -25.01
CA GLY A 12 36.30 -3.60 -24.83
C GLY A 12 36.72 -3.75 -23.37
N GLY A 13 35.83 -4.18 -22.48
CA GLY A 13 36.15 -4.46 -21.07
C GLY A 13 35.87 -3.32 -20.09
N ARG A 14 35.28 -2.18 -20.51
CA ARG A 14 34.76 -1.16 -19.60
C ARG A 14 33.39 -1.56 -19.07
N GLU A 15 33.27 -1.65 -17.76
CA GLU A 15 31.99 -1.96 -17.13
C GLU A 15 31.01 -0.77 -17.22
N LEU A 16 29.88 -0.98 -17.89
CA LEU A 16 28.78 -0.01 -17.94
C LEU A 16 27.81 -0.27 -16.80
N LEU A 17 27.62 0.74 -15.94
CA LEU A 17 26.67 0.71 -14.83
C LEU A 17 25.37 1.40 -15.23
N LEU A 18 24.28 0.66 -15.21
CA LEU A 18 22.94 1.18 -15.44
C LEU A 18 22.29 1.56 -14.10
N VAL A 19 21.99 2.83 -13.89
CA VAL A 19 21.28 3.32 -12.71
C VAL A 19 19.81 3.60 -13.08
N PRO A 20 18.86 2.74 -12.68
CA PRO A 20 17.44 3.02 -12.92
C PRO A 20 16.98 4.19 -12.06
N VAL A 21 16.35 5.20 -12.68
CA VAL A 21 15.81 6.38 -11.99
C VAL A 21 14.29 6.41 -12.14
N GLY A 22 13.57 6.31 -11.03
CA GLY A 22 12.12 6.49 -10.97
C GLY A 22 11.75 7.95 -10.73
N ILE A 23 10.90 8.52 -11.58
CA ILE A 23 10.34 9.86 -11.41
C ILE A 23 8.85 9.72 -11.13
N TYR A 24 8.42 10.13 -9.93
CA TYR A 24 7.02 10.02 -9.50
C TYR A 24 6.45 11.42 -9.33
N TRP A 25 5.55 11.79 -10.25
CA TRP A 25 4.84 13.05 -10.24
C TRP A 25 3.59 12.95 -9.36
N GLY A 26 3.67 13.42 -8.12
CA GLY A 26 2.53 13.51 -7.23
C GLY A 26 2.02 12.20 -6.63
N ARG A 27 2.65 11.06 -6.85
CA ARG A 27 2.37 9.74 -6.25
C ARG A 27 0.90 9.26 -6.35
N ALA A 28 0.15 9.66 -7.36
CA ALA A 28 -1.21 9.17 -7.56
C ALA A 28 -1.22 7.79 -8.24
N PRO A 29 -1.90 6.77 -7.68
CA PRO A 29 -2.08 5.50 -8.37
C PRO A 29 -2.94 5.67 -9.62
N LYS A 30 -2.73 4.79 -10.63
CA LYS A 30 -3.52 4.80 -11.87
C LYS A 30 -4.98 4.47 -11.58
N LYS A 31 -5.90 5.23 -12.14
CA LYS A 31 -7.37 5.11 -12.18
C LYS A 31 -8.15 5.59 -10.96
N GLU A 32 -8.44 6.89 -10.99
CA GLU A 32 -9.73 7.41 -10.53
C GLU A 32 -10.37 8.17 -11.70
N HIS A 33 -11.62 7.86 -12.06
CA HIS A 33 -12.34 8.44 -13.19
C HIS A 33 -13.03 9.78 -12.84
N SER A 34 -12.38 10.64 -12.06
CA SER A 34 -12.86 11.99 -11.84
C SER A 34 -12.01 12.98 -12.63
N TRP A 35 -12.62 14.01 -13.23
CA TRP A 35 -11.88 15.05 -13.95
C TRP A 35 -10.84 15.74 -13.06
N LEU A 36 -11.09 15.87 -11.75
CA LEU A 36 -10.12 16.36 -10.77
C LEU A 36 -8.95 15.38 -10.60
N THR A 37 -9.19 14.09 -10.70
CA THR A 37 -8.15 13.04 -10.61
C THR A 37 -7.33 12.94 -11.88
N LEU A 38 -7.91 13.31 -13.03
CA LEU A 38 -7.15 13.43 -14.28
C LEU A 38 -6.04 14.50 -14.19
N LEU A 39 -6.23 15.55 -13.41
CA LEU A 39 -5.20 16.55 -13.12
C LEU A 39 -4.07 16.00 -12.22
N PHE A 40 -4.31 14.90 -11.51
CA PHE A 40 -3.38 14.28 -10.57
C PHE A 40 -2.84 12.91 -11.02
N SER A 41 -3.20 12.42 -12.22
CA SER A 41 -2.77 11.10 -12.70
C SER A 41 -1.41 11.16 -13.44
N GLU A 42 -0.63 10.09 -13.29
CA GLU A 42 0.74 9.93 -13.82
C GLU A 42 0.87 9.62 -15.32
N ASN A 43 -0.22 9.60 -16.11
CA ASN A 43 -0.13 9.26 -17.53
C ASN A 43 0.51 10.39 -18.35
N TRP A 44 1.84 10.50 -18.24
CA TRP A 44 2.64 11.47 -18.96
C TRP A 44 2.71 11.21 -20.46
N GLU A 45 2.67 9.95 -20.89
CA GLU A 45 2.85 9.58 -22.30
C GLU A 45 1.71 10.01 -23.23
N VAL A 46 0.48 10.17 -22.70
CA VAL A 46 -0.71 10.50 -23.50
C VAL A 46 -1.23 11.92 -23.22
N ALA A 47 -0.57 12.67 -22.34
CA ALA A 47 -1.06 13.98 -21.95
C ALA A 47 -0.65 15.09 -22.93
N GLY A 48 -1.62 15.87 -23.43
CA GLY A 48 -1.39 17.08 -24.23
C GLY A 48 -0.52 18.13 -23.49
N ARG A 49 0.09 19.05 -24.22
CA ARG A 49 1.00 20.08 -23.67
C ARG A 49 0.40 20.87 -22.50
N THR A 50 -0.87 21.22 -22.59
CA THR A 50 -1.60 21.96 -21.53
C THR A 50 -1.70 21.17 -20.24
N ARG A 51 -1.98 19.87 -20.33
CA ARG A 51 -2.05 19.00 -19.14
C ARG A 51 -0.68 18.82 -18.49
N LYS A 52 0.38 18.69 -19.28
CA LYS A 52 1.77 18.64 -18.78
C LYS A 52 2.11 19.91 -18.01
N PHE A 53 1.73 21.08 -18.54
CA PHE A 53 1.92 22.36 -17.87
C PHE A 53 1.20 22.40 -16.51
N PHE A 54 -0.09 22.09 -16.46
CA PHE A 54 -0.85 22.07 -15.20
C PHE A 54 -0.30 21.03 -14.21
N THR A 55 0.08 19.85 -14.67
CA THR A 55 0.71 18.83 -13.80
C THR A 55 2.02 19.36 -13.22
N THR A 56 2.85 20.01 -14.00
CA THR A 56 4.12 20.60 -13.52
C THR A 56 3.88 21.72 -12.53
N VAL A 57 2.94 22.62 -12.80
CA VAL A 57 2.63 23.76 -11.90
C VAL A 57 2.03 23.28 -10.57
N PHE A 58 1.08 22.36 -10.61
CA PHE A 58 0.40 21.90 -9.39
C PHE A 58 1.12 20.77 -8.65
N GLN A 59 1.93 19.97 -9.33
CA GLN A 59 2.59 18.79 -8.75
C GLN A 59 4.13 18.89 -8.72
N GLY A 60 4.72 19.84 -9.42
CA GLY A 60 6.16 19.95 -9.54
C GLY A 60 6.92 20.05 -8.21
N ARG A 61 6.28 20.62 -7.17
CA ARG A 61 6.85 20.71 -5.81
C ARG A 61 6.82 19.37 -5.05
N ASN A 62 6.14 18.34 -5.54
CA ASN A 62 6.02 17.02 -4.90
C ASN A 62 6.53 15.91 -5.83
N THR A 63 7.50 16.19 -6.66
CA THR A 63 8.16 15.20 -7.48
C THR A 63 9.15 14.41 -6.63
N LEU A 64 8.98 13.11 -6.56
CA LEU A 64 9.93 12.20 -5.93
C LEU A 64 10.85 11.62 -7.01
N LEU A 65 12.15 11.85 -6.86
CA LEU A 65 13.19 11.20 -7.64
C LEU A 65 13.79 10.07 -6.82
N ARG A 66 13.77 8.86 -7.35
CA ARG A 66 14.31 7.70 -6.66
C ARG A 66 15.36 7.02 -7.54
N TYR A 67 16.57 7.02 -7.06
CA TYR A 67 17.69 6.30 -7.65
C TYR A 67 17.70 4.86 -7.12
N SER A 68 17.92 3.91 -8.00
CA SER A 68 18.10 2.51 -7.63
C SER A 68 19.58 2.14 -7.61
N HIS A 69 19.90 0.99 -7.04
CA HIS A 69 21.27 0.47 -7.12
C HIS A 69 21.71 0.32 -8.57
N ALA A 70 22.99 0.60 -8.81
CA ALA A 70 23.59 0.43 -10.10
C ALA A 70 23.58 -1.05 -10.50
N LEU A 71 23.13 -1.34 -11.71
CA LEU A 71 23.13 -2.69 -12.29
C LEU A 71 24.29 -2.75 -13.28
N PRO A 72 25.33 -3.61 -13.03
CA PRO A 72 26.39 -3.85 -14.00
C PRO A 72 25.79 -4.49 -15.26
N LEU A 73 26.04 -3.88 -16.41
CA LEU A 73 25.48 -4.39 -17.66
C LEU A 73 26.10 -5.73 -18.05
N SER A 74 27.34 -5.98 -17.64
CA SER A 74 28.07 -7.26 -17.80
C SER A 74 27.32 -8.46 -17.18
N THR A 75 26.57 -8.26 -16.07
CA THR A 75 25.80 -9.35 -15.45
C THR A 75 24.54 -9.72 -16.25
N ILE A 76 24.11 -8.85 -17.17
CA ILE A 76 22.90 -9.02 -17.97
C ILE A 76 23.25 -9.45 -19.39
N VAL A 77 24.27 -8.82 -19.96
CA VAL A 77 24.84 -9.08 -21.29
C VAL A 77 26.03 -9.98 -21.08
N GLN A 78 25.84 -11.30 -21.20
CA GLN A 78 26.93 -12.28 -21.23
C GLN A 78 27.47 -12.33 -22.66
N ASP A 79 28.77 -12.53 -22.82
CA ASP A 79 29.48 -12.50 -24.11
C ASP A 79 28.91 -13.47 -25.16
N ASP A 80 28.20 -14.52 -24.73
CA ASP A 80 27.63 -15.55 -25.60
C ASP A 80 26.18 -15.31 -26.03
N LEU A 81 25.53 -14.19 -25.59
CA LEU A 81 24.11 -13.93 -25.87
C LEU A 81 23.93 -13.05 -27.11
N PRO A 82 23.08 -13.45 -28.07
CA PRO A 82 22.72 -12.56 -29.18
C PRO A 82 22.17 -11.22 -28.67
N PRO A 83 22.53 -10.08 -29.28
CA PRO A 83 22.11 -8.73 -28.80
C PRO A 83 20.60 -8.56 -28.61
N GLU A 84 19.77 -9.20 -29.43
CA GLU A 84 18.33 -9.19 -29.30
C GLU A 84 17.83 -9.89 -28.03
N VAL A 85 18.49 -10.99 -27.65
CA VAL A 85 18.14 -11.74 -26.43
C VAL A 85 18.56 -10.95 -25.20
N ALA A 86 19.74 -10.37 -25.20
CA ALA A 86 20.25 -9.48 -24.17
C ALA A 86 19.32 -8.26 -23.98
N TYR A 87 18.87 -7.62 -25.05
CA TYR A 87 17.90 -6.54 -25.04
C TYR A 87 16.56 -6.95 -24.41
N ARG A 88 16.01 -8.11 -24.80
CA ARG A 88 14.76 -8.64 -24.24
C ARG A 88 14.91 -8.93 -22.73
N LYS A 89 16.04 -9.54 -22.32
CA LYS A 89 16.37 -9.84 -20.92
C LYS A 89 16.44 -8.54 -20.10
N LEU A 90 17.21 -7.55 -20.57
CA LEU A 90 17.34 -6.23 -19.94
C LEU A 90 15.98 -5.53 -19.82
N THR A 91 15.20 -5.50 -20.88
CA THR A 91 13.86 -4.89 -20.89
C THR A 91 12.93 -5.54 -19.88
N ARG A 92 12.99 -6.87 -19.75
CA ARG A 92 12.20 -7.63 -18.77
C ARG A 92 12.63 -7.29 -17.35
N ILE A 93 13.92 -7.27 -17.05
CA ILE A 93 14.48 -6.93 -15.73
C ILE A 93 14.05 -5.51 -15.33
N LEU A 94 14.24 -4.53 -16.20
CA LEU A 94 13.87 -3.15 -15.93
C LEU A 94 12.36 -2.97 -15.73
N ARG A 95 11.54 -3.67 -16.53
CA ARG A 95 10.08 -3.64 -16.37
C ARG A 95 9.63 -4.18 -15.02
N VAL A 96 10.19 -5.30 -14.59
CA VAL A 96 9.92 -5.89 -13.26
C VAL A 96 10.40 -4.94 -12.17
N HIS A 97 11.63 -4.43 -12.29
CA HIS A 97 12.21 -3.48 -11.35
C HIS A 97 11.34 -2.22 -11.17
N PHE A 98 10.99 -1.54 -12.27
CA PHE A 98 10.15 -0.34 -12.18
C PHE A 98 8.74 -0.63 -11.67
N ARG A 99 8.19 -1.82 -11.97
CA ARG A 99 6.90 -2.24 -11.41
C ARG A 99 6.97 -2.42 -9.89
N GLN A 100 7.99 -3.12 -9.38
CA GLN A 100 8.18 -3.32 -7.94
C GLN A 100 8.40 -1.99 -7.22
N ARG A 101 9.32 -1.16 -7.74
CA ARG A 101 9.59 0.18 -7.20
C ARG A 101 8.35 1.08 -7.19
N ARG A 102 7.53 0.99 -8.23
CA ARG A 102 6.27 1.72 -8.29
C ARG A 102 5.30 1.25 -7.20
N VAL A 103 5.13 -0.05 -7.01
CA VAL A 103 4.26 -0.60 -5.96
C VAL A 103 4.75 -0.18 -4.57
N ALA A 104 6.05 -0.23 -4.32
CA ALA A 104 6.63 0.20 -3.05
C ALA A 104 6.45 1.71 -2.77
N THR A 105 6.44 2.55 -3.82
CA THR A 105 6.41 4.02 -3.68
C THR A 105 5.00 4.59 -3.73
N VAL A 106 4.19 4.14 -4.67
CA VAL A 106 2.85 4.68 -4.96
C VAL A 106 1.75 3.80 -4.35
N GLY A 107 2.09 2.57 -4.05
CA GLY A 107 1.15 1.52 -3.69
C GLY A 107 0.66 0.74 -4.91
N PRO A 108 0.05 -0.42 -4.66
CA PRO A 108 -0.58 -1.21 -5.71
C PRO A 108 -1.72 -0.43 -6.36
N ASP A 109 -2.04 -0.81 -7.60
CA ASP A 109 -3.14 -0.18 -8.36
C ASP A 109 -4.42 -0.25 -7.52
N LEU A 110 -4.98 0.90 -7.17
CA LEU A 110 -6.27 1.00 -6.48
C LEU A 110 -7.38 0.55 -7.45
N SER A 111 -7.40 -0.75 -7.74
CA SER A 111 -8.54 -1.34 -8.42
C SER A 111 -9.79 -0.97 -7.62
N HIS A 112 -10.80 -0.49 -8.32
CA HIS A 112 -11.99 0.13 -7.73
C HIS A 112 -12.39 -0.58 -6.43
N ARG A 113 -12.63 0.18 -5.36
CA ARG A 113 -13.17 -0.30 -4.08
C ARG A 113 -14.28 -1.34 -4.28
N ARG A 114 -15.10 -1.14 -5.33
CA ARG A 114 -16.14 -2.10 -5.75
C ARG A 114 -15.56 -3.47 -6.08
N THR A 115 -14.44 -3.55 -6.79
CA THR A 115 -13.77 -4.81 -7.14
C THR A 115 -13.23 -5.51 -5.90
N LEU A 116 -12.63 -4.75 -4.97
CA LEU A 116 -12.19 -5.29 -3.68
C LEU A 116 -13.36 -5.86 -2.88
N LEU A 117 -14.45 -5.09 -2.73
CA LEU A 117 -15.63 -5.54 -2.00
C LEU A 117 -16.27 -6.77 -2.64
N ASN A 118 -16.35 -6.83 -3.97
CA ASN A 118 -16.86 -7.99 -4.67
C ASN A 118 -15.95 -9.22 -4.45
N ALA A 119 -14.62 -9.05 -4.49
CA ALA A 119 -13.68 -10.13 -4.21
C ALA A 119 -13.83 -10.66 -2.77
N VAL A 120 -14.00 -9.77 -1.80
CA VAL A 120 -14.25 -10.16 -0.40
C VAL A 120 -15.55 -10.97 -0.25
N VAL A 121 -16.65 -10.50 -0.82
CA VAL A 121 -17.96 -11.21 -0.72
C VAL A 121 -17.97 -12.51 -1.50
N SER A 122 -17.18 -12.60 -2.57
CA SER A 122 -17.03 -13.81 -3.39
C SER A 122 -16.02 -14.81 -2.84
N ASP A 123 -15.34 -14.49 -1.75
CA ASP A 123 -14.41 -15.39 -1.10
C ASP A 123 -15.10 -16.70 -0.68
N PRO A 124 -14.49 -17.88 -0.94
CA PRO A 124 -15.09 -19.18 -0.60
C PRO A 124 -15.51 -19.30 0.87
N ARG A 125 -14.75 -18.73 1.81
CA ARG A 125 -15.07 -18.77 3.24
C ARG A 125 -16.24 -17.87 3.61
N VAL A 126 -16.32 -16.71 2.96
CA VAL A 126 -17.47 -15.82 3.14
C VAL A 126 -18.72 -16.48 2.59
N ARG A 127 -18.63 -17.14 1.42
CA ARG A 127 -19.74 -17.93 0.87
C ARG A 127 -20.15 -19.06 1.81
N ALA A 128 -19.20 -19.86 2.27
CA ALA A 128 -19.48 -20.93 3.23
C ALA A 128 -20.13 -20.42 4.53
N ALA A 129 -19.70 -19.25 5.04
CA ALA A 129 -20.33 -18.63 6.20
C ALA A 129 -21.74 -18.11 5.90
N ILE A 130 -21.99 -17.61 4.68
CA ILE A 130 -23.32 -17.20 4.23
C ILE A 130 -24.24 -18.41 4.15
N ASP A 131 -23.80 -19.49 3.52
CA ASP A 131 -24.58 -20.71 3.32
C ASP A 131 -24.89 -21.39 4.67
N ALA A 132 -23.90 -21.50 5.55
CA ALA A 132 -24.07 -22.06 6.90
C ALA A 132 -25.09 -21.27 7.75
N GLU A 133 -25.16 -19.95 7.57
CA GLU A 133 -26.11 -19.12 8.32
C GLU A 133 -27.52 -19.09 7.68
N ALA A 134 -27.58 -19.18 6.36
CA ALA A 134 -28.83 -19.14 5.60
C ALA A 134 -29.61 -20.45 5.66
N GLY A 135 -28.93 -21.61 5.74
CA GLY A 135 -29.53 -22.92 5.55
C GLY A 135 -30.23 -23.01 4.19
N ASP A 136 -31.34 -23.75 4.10
CA ASP A 136 -32.06 -23.98 2.84
C ASP A 136 -32.96 -22.80 2.40
N SER A 137 -33.01 -21.73 3.15
CA SER A 137 -33.90 -20.60 2.88
C SER A 137 -33.31 -19.57 1.91
N ARG A 138 -33.84 -19.47 0.70
CA ARG A 138 -33.45 -18.48 -0.31
C ARG A 138 -33.56 -17.03 0.19
N VAL A 139 -34.59 -16.72 0.99
CA VAL A 139 -34.81 -15.38 1.55
C VAL A 139 -33.71 -15.04 2.57
N LYS A 140 -33.36 -15.99 3.44
CA LYS A 140 -32.26 -15.82 4.40
C LYS A 140 -30.92 -15.71 3.67
N LEU A 141 -30.70 -16.48 2.62
CA LEU A 141 -29.49 -16.42 1.79
C LEU A 141 -29.24 -15.01 1.26
N GLU A 142 -30.24 -14.39 0.65
CA GLU A 142 -30.09 -13.06 0.09
C GLU A 142 -29.89 -12.00 1.18
N ARG A 143 -30.62 -12.08 2.30
CA ARG A 143 -30.42 -11.20 3.46
C ARG A 143 -29.01 -11.33 4.05
N THR A 144 -28.50 -12.55 4.18
CA THR A 144 -27.16 -12.80 4.72
C THR A 144 -26.08 -12.31 3.75
N ARG A 145 -26.29 -12.45 2.44
CA ARG A 145 -25.42 -11.91 1.40
C ARG A 145 -25.35 -10.37 1.42
N GLN A 146 -26.50 -9.71 1.57
CA GLN A 146 -26.57 -8.25 1.74
C GLN A 146 -25.86 -7.81 3.04
N ARG A 147 -26.00 -8.57 4.12
CA ARG A 147 -25.31 -8.31 5.37
C ARG A 147 -23.78 -8.46 5.23
N ALA A 148 -23.30 -9.47 4.53
CA ALA A 148 -21.89 -9.64 4.20
C ALA A 148 -21.34 -8.42 3.42
N ARG A 149 -22.09 -7.92 2.43
CA ARG A 149 -21.75 -6.68 1.72
C ARG A 149 -21.72 -5.46 2.64
N LYS A 150 -22.66 -5.36 3.57
CA LYS A 150 -22.69 -4.28 4.57
C LYS A 150 -21.44 -4.34 5.47
N TYR A 151 -21.06 -5.53 5.93
CA TYR A 151 -19.85 -5.73 6.71
C TYR A 151 -18.59 -5.40 5.91
N ALA A 152 -18.48 -5.84 4.67
CA ALA A 152 -17.35 -5.49 3.82
C ALA A 152 -17.24 -3.97 3.61
N ASN A 153 -18.36 -3.26 3.44
CA ASN A 153 -18.39 -1.80 3.35
C ASN A 153 -18.04 -1.11 4.67
N GLU A 154 -18.46 -1.67 5.81
CA GLU A 154 -18.11 -1.17 7.14
C GLU A 154 -16.59 -1.24 7.37
N ILE A 155 -15.99 -2.37 7.01
CA ILE A 155 -14.57 -2.66 7.20
C ILE A 155 -13.68 -1.86 6.24
N ALA A 156 -13.97 -1.88 4.95
CA ALA A 156 -13.03 -1.49 3.91
C ALA A 156 -12.61 -0.02 3.95
N ALA A 157 -11.31 0.22 3.80
CA ALA A 157 -10.75 1.54 3.52
C ALA A 157 -11.21 2.08 2.15
N HIS A 158 -11.01 3.37 1.95
CA HIS A 158 -11.31 4.07 0.69
C HIS A 158 -10.23 5.12 0.44
N LEU A 159 -9.04 4.69 0.10
CA LEU A 159 -7.92 5.60 -0.16
C LEU A 159 -8.30 6.67 -1.20
N SER A 160 -8.01 7.91 -0.86
CA SER A 160 -8.24 9.08 -1.71
C SER A 160 -6.99 9.95 -1.71
N TYR A 161 -6.29 9.96 -2.82
CA TYR A 161 -5.04 10.70 -2.95
C TYR A 161 -5.17 12.21 -2.70
N PRO A 162 -6.20 12.91 -3.21
CA PRO A 162 -6.41 14.32 -2.87
C PRO A 162 -6.57 14.55 -1.36
N THR A 163 -7.31 13.67 -0.66
CA THR A 163 -7.48 13.75 0.79
C THR A 163 -6.14 13.55 1.51
N ILE A 164 -5.35 12.55 1.09
CA ILE A 164 -4.03 12.26 1.65
C ILE A 164 -3.12 13.50 1.55
N ARG A 165 -3.09 14.16 0.40
CA ARG A 165 -2.26 15.37 0.21
C ARG A 165 -2.69 16.55 1.10
N VAL A 166 -3.99 16.76 1.25
CA VAL A 166 -4.50 17.81 2.14
C VAL A 166 -4.13 17.51 3.58
N VAL A 167 -4.35 16.26 4.02
CA VAL A 167 -4.03 15.82 5.39
C VAL A 167 -2.52 15.85 5.63
N GLU A 168 -1.69 15.44 4.68
CA GLU A 168 -0.23 15.52 4.79
C GLU A 168 0.25 16.96 5.00
N ARG A 169 -0.28 17.91 4.22
CA ARG A 169 0.08 19.33 4.39
C ARG A 169 -0.36 19.89 5.75
N LEU A 170 -1.56 19.51 6.19
CA LEU A 170 -2.07 19.89 7.51
C LEU A 170 -1.18 19.31 8.62
N LEU A 171 -0.85 18.03 8.54
CA LEU A 171 0.03 17.38 9.50
C LEU A 171 1.43 17.98 9.47
N ALA A 172 1.99 18.26 8.29
CA ALA A 172 3.27 18.93 8.17
C ALA A 172 3.27 20.29 8.91
N TRP A 173 2.21 21.10 8.71
CA TRP A 173 2.05 22.37 9.40
C TRP A 173 1.95 22.17 10.92
N ILE A 174 1.17 21.20 11.39
CA ILE A 174 1.02 20.86 12.82
C ILE A 174 2.36 20.46 13.43
N TRP A 175 3.08 19.52 12.80
CA TRP A 175 4.36 19.02 13.32
C TRP A 175 5.43 20.11 13.40
N HIS A 176 5.51 20.98 12.40
CA HIS A 176 6.46 22.10 12.42
C HIS A 176 6.06 23.25 13.35
N ARG A 177 4.78 23.33 13.73
CA ARG A 177 4.30 24.40 14.61
C ARG A 177 4.31 24.02 16.08
N ILE A 178 4.12 22.74 16.39
CA ILE A 178 3.95 22.24 17.77
C ILE A 178 5.23 21.55 18.28
N TYR A 179 6.00 20.96 17.38
CA TYR A 179 7.19 20.17 17.71
C TYR A 179 8.41 20.74 17.00
N ASP A 180 9.61 20.52 17.58
CA ASP A 180 10.89 20.97 17.03
C ASP A 180 11.36 20.15 15.82
N GLY A 181 10.61 19.17 15.42
CA GLY A 181 10.88 18.32 14.28
C GLY A 181 10.60 16.85 14.57
N ILE A 182 10.95 15.99 13.61
CA ILE A 182 10.83 14.54 13.71
C ILE A 182 12.20 13.95 13.39
N GLU A 183 12.80 13.26 14.33
CA GLU A 183 14.00 12.47 14.12
C GLU A 183 13.61 11.03 13.78
N LEU A 184 14.04 10.56 12.61
CA LEU A 184 13.77 9.22 12.12
C LEU A 184 15.07 8.42 12.11
N GLN A 185 15.07 7.30 12.83
CA GLN A 185 16.21 6.38 12.87
C GLN A 185 15.90 5.13 12.04
N HIS A 186 16.94 4.58 11.42
CA HIS A 186 16.87 3.32 10.63
C HIS A 186 15.95 3.36 9.39
N ALA A 187 15.70 4.54 8.80
CA ALA A 187 14.93 4.68 7.57
C ALA A 187 15.53 3.86 6.41
N ASP A 188 16.86 3.81 6.31
CA ASP A 188 17.56 3.04 5.26
C ASP A 188 17.18 1.57 5.27
N LYS A 189 17.13 0.94 6.46
CA LYS A 189 16.69 -0.45 6.62
C LYS A 189 15.26 -0.68 6.16
N LEU A 190 14.37 0.29 6.43
CA LEU A 190 13.00 0.22 5.94
C LEU A 190 12.94 0.28 4.42
N HIS A 191 13.77 1.13 3.80
CA HIS A 191 13.84 1.21 2.34
C HIS A 191 14.40 -0.05 1.70
N GLU A 192 15.37 -0.73 2.33
CA GLU A 192 15.90 -2.00 1.86
C GLU A 192 14.82 -3.08 1.80
N VAL A 193 14.06 -3.24 2.90
CA VAL A 193 13.06 -4.30 2.99
C VAL A 193 11.77 -3.99 2.21
N ALA A 194 11.40 -2.73 2.05
CA ALA A 194 10.14 -2.34 1.42
C ALA A 194 10.06 -2.61 -0.09
N ASN A 195 11.19 -2.89 -0.75
CA ASN A 195 11.20 -3.06 -2.20
C ASN A 195 10.66 -4.43 -2.66
N ASP A 196 10.94 -5.47 -1.88
CA ASP A 196 10.71 -6.86 -2.28
C ASP A 196 9.79 -7.60 -1.30
N ASN A 197 9.25 -6.88 -0.29
CA ASN A 197 8.42 -7.44 0.75
C ASN A 197 7.13 -6.64 0.95
N GLU A 198 6.13 -7.29 1.50
CA GLU A 198 4.94 -6.64 2.04
C GLU A 198 5.21 -6.24 3.48
N ILE A 199 5.02 -4.96 3.77
CA ILE A 199 5.36 -4.41 5.08
C ILE A 199 4.14 -4.42 6.00
N VAL A 200 4.33 -4.96 7.19
CA VAL A 200 3.38 -4.88 8.29
C VAL A 200 3.99 -4.05 9.41
N TYR A 201 3.55 -2.82 9.52
CA TYR A 201 3.99 -1.91 10.58
C TYR A 201 3.31 -2.29 11.89
N VAL A 202 4.13 -2.42 12.94
CA VAL A 202 3.68 -2.81 14.28
C VAL A 202 4.15 -1.75 15.28
N PRO A 203 3.51 -0.58 15.33
CA PRO A 203 3.88 0.46 16.27
C PRO A 203 3.40 0.15 17.69
N CYS A 204 4.13 0.68 18.68
CA CYS A 204 3.63 0.80 20.05
C CYS A 204 2.51 1.83 20.10
N HIS A 205 1.49 1.61 20.97
CA HIS A 205 0.33 2.49 21.03
C HIS A 205 0.32 3.36 22.29
N ARG A 206 0.71 4.61 22.18
CA ARG A 206 0.75 5.58 23.29
C ARG A 206 -0.20 6.74 23.11
N SER A 207 -0.42 7.17 21.87
CA SER A 207 -1.21 8.34 21.52
C SER A 207 -2.18 8.05 20.36
N HIS A 208 -3.18 8.91 20.21
CA HIS A 208 -4.01 8.95 19.00
C HIS A 208 -3.27 9.57 17.81
N PHE A 209 -2.10 10.14 18.02
CA PHE A 209 -1.26 10.66 16.95
C PHE A 209 -0.33 9.61 16.34
N ASP A 210 -0.10 8.48 16.98
CA ASP A 210 0.87 7.46 16.54
C ASP A 210 0.63 7.03 15.10
N TYR A 211 -0.60 6.65 14.75
CA TYR A 211 -0.93 6.23 13.38
C TYR A 211 -0.88 7.37 12.36
N LEU A 212 -1.14 8.62 12.77
CA LEU A 212 -1.00 9.77 11.90
C LEU A 212 0.46 10.11 11.64
N LEU A 213 1.28 10.04 12.69
CA LEU A 213 2.72 10.30 12.60
C LEU A 213 3.40 9.24 11.74
N LEU A 214 3.13 7.96 11.98
CA LEU A 214 3.71 6.88 11.19
C LEU A 214 3.28 6.98 9.72
N SER A 215 2.01 7.17 9.44
CA SER A 215 1.52 7.38 8.07
C SER A 215 2.18 8.59 7.40
N PHE A 216 2.38 9.70 8.14
CA PHE A 216 3.05 10.90 7.65
C PHE A 216 4.53 10.63 7.32
N ILE A 217 5.25 9.92 8.20
CA ILE A 217 6.66 9.56 8.00
C ILE A 217 6.79 8.64 6.80
N VAL A 218 6.05 7.52 6.75
CA VAL A 218 6.07 6.56 5.65
C VAL A 218 5.80 7.24 4.30
N TYR A 219 4.84 8.16 4.29
CA TYR A 219 4.56 8.95 3.08
C TYR A 219 5.73 9.87 2.71
N ARG A 220 6.36 10.55 3.66
CA ARG A 220 7.51 11.43 3.40
C ARG A 220 8.75 10.67 2.97
N GLU A 221 8.97 9.48 3.52
CA GLU A 221 10.02 8.55 3.08
C GLU A 221 9.80 7.99 1.66
N GLY A 222 8.73 8.38 0.99
CA GLY A 222 8.50 7.94 -0.38
C GLY A 222 7.94 6.54 -0.50
N LEU A 223 7.41 5.98 0.59
CA LEU A 223 6.76 4.68 0.62
C LEU A 223 5.24 4.81 0.47
N SER A 224 4.59 3.71 0.09
CA SER A 224 3.12 3.65 0.01
C SER A 224 2.50 3.73 1.40
N LEU A 225 1.37 4.45 1.49
CA LEU A 225 0.64 4.55 2.75
C LEU A 225 0.10 3.18 3.18
N PRO A 226 0.28 2.81 4.47
CA PRO A 226 -0.30 1.58 5.00
C PRO A 226 -1.82 1.67 5.13
N HIS A 227 -2.47 0.52 5.03
CA HIS A 227 -3.83 0.35 5.50
C HIS A 227 -3.83 0.23 7.02
N VAL A 228 -4.42 1.20 7.72
CA VAL A 228 -4.37 1.30 9.18
C VAL A 228 -5.59 0.63 9.81
N ALA A 229 -5.35 -0.34 10.68
CA ALA A 229 -6.41 -0.99 11.45
C ALA A 229 -6.93 -0.07 12.56
N ALA A 230 -8.15 0.40 12.43
CA ALA A 230 -8.78 1.33 13.36
C ALA A 230 -10.00 0.69 14.04
N GLY A 231 -10.20 0.98 15.32
CA GLY A 231 -11.44 0.58 15.99
C GLY A 231 -12.67 1.31 15.43
N VAL A 232 -13.79 0.59 15.32
CA VAL A 232 -15.06 1.16 14.80
C VAL A 232 -15.53 2.41 15.56
N ASN A 233 -15.08 2.61 16.79
CA ASN A 233 -15.35 3.81 17.58
C ASN A 233 -14.74 5.09 16.99
N LEU A 234 -13.74 4.99 16.12
CA LEU A 234 -13.17 6.12 15.38
C LEU A 234 -13.94 6.43 14.09
N ASN A 235 -14.91 5.60 13.71
CA ASN A 235 -15.75 5.81 12.54
C ASN A 235 -16.91 6.79 12.84
N ILE A 236 -16.58 7.94 13.43
CA ILE A 236 -17.53 9.02 13.71
C ILE A 236 -17.70 9.91 12.46
N PRO A 237 -18.84 10.63 12.33
CA PRO A 237 -19.07 11.54 11.22
C PRO A 237 -17.88 12.47 10.98
N PHE A 238 -17.59 12.81 9.72
CA PHE A 238 -16.47 13.60 9.22
C PHE A 238 -15.09 12.98 9.47
N VAL A 239 -14.70 12.73 10.73
CA VAL A 239 -13.38 12.18 11.07
C VAL A 239 -13.21 10.78 10.50
N GLY A 240 -14.20 9.90 10.70
CA GLY A 240 -14.18 8.56 10.16
C GLY A 240 -14.07 8.53 8.63
N ALA A 241 -14.73 9.47 7.95
CA ALA A 241 -14.62 9.58 6.49
C ALA A 241 -13.23 10.02 6.04
N ILE A 242 -12.58 10.95 6.74
CA ILE A 242 -11.21 11.40 6.46
C ILE A 242 -10.22 10.27 6.70
N LEU A 243 -10.30 9.61 7.87
CA LEU A 243 -9.44 8.48 8.21
C LEU A 243 -9.58 7.35 7.19
N ARG A 244 -10.81 7.01 6.78
CA ARG A 244 -11.08 6.00 5.75
C ARG A 244 -10.45 6.36 4.40
N ARG A 245 -10.47 7.64 4.03
CA ARG A 245 -9.81 8.15 2.82
C ARG A 245 -8.29 8.23 2.96
N GLY A 246 -7.79 8.27 4.18
CA GLY A 246 -6.37 8.15 4.52
C GLY A 246 -5.86 6.71 4.61
N GLY A 247 -6.71 5.69 4.43
CA GLY A 247 -6.30 4.29 4.47
C GLY A 247 -6.81 3.50 5.68
N ALA A 248 -7.54 4.13 6.61
CA ALA A 248 -8.09 3.41 7.75
C ALA A 248 -9.16 2.40 7.32
N PHE A 249 -9.04 1.16 7.79
CA PHE A 249 -10.10 0.16 7.78
C PHE A 249 -10.57 -0.14 9.21
N TYR A 250 -11.86 -0.44 9.34
CA TYR A 250 -12.46 -0.50 10.65
C TYR A 250 -12.72 -1.92 11.12
N LEU A 251 -12.42 -2.17 12.41
CA LEU A 251 -12.69 -3.46 13.03
C LEU A 251 -13.49 -3.27 14.32
N ARG A 252 -14.37 -4.22 14.59
CA ARG A 252 -15.13 -4.30 15.83
C ARG A 252 -14.23 -4.83 16.95
N ARG A 253 -14.50 -4.43 18.19
CA ARG A 253 -13.71 -4.87 19.35
C ARG A 253 -13.75 -6.38 19.59
N SER A 254 -14.81 -7.05 19.16
CA SER A 254 -14.96 -8.49 19.31
C SER A 254 -15.70 -9.08 18.11
N PHE A 255 -15.23 -10.24 17.66
CA PHE A 255 -15.87 -11.04 16.61
C PHE A 255 -16.66 -12.22 17.20
N ARG A 256 -16.69 -12.35 18.54
CA ARG A 256 -17.37 -13.45 19.23
C ARG A 256 -18.86 -13.48 18.81
N GLY A 257 -19.34 -14.67 18.46
CA GLY A 257 -20.73 -14.89 18.06
C GLY A 257 -21.10 -14.43 16.65
N ASN A 258 -20.19 -13.77 15.90
CA ASN A 258 -20.45 -13.31 14.54
C ASN A 258 -19.47 -13.93 13.52
N ARG A 259 -19.74 -15.20 13.16
CA ARG A 259 -18.89 -15.96 12.23
C ARG A 259 -18.84 -15.30 10.83
N LEU A 260 -19.95 -14.73 10.36
CA LEU A 260 -19.99 -14.04 9.09
C LEU A 260 -19.09 -12.80 9.08
N TYR A 261 -19.13 -11.97 10.14
CA TYR A 261 -18.25 -10.80 10.23
C TYR A 261 -16.78 -11.21 10.26
N ALA A 262 -16.43 -12.24 11.04
CA ALA A 262 -15.07 -12.77 11.11
C ALA A 262 -14.57 -13.26 9.74
N ALA A 263 -15.41 -13.99 8.99
CA ALA A 263 -15.07 -14.46 7.64
C ALA A 263 -14.86 -13.30 6.66
N VAL A 264 -15.73 -12.28 6.70
CA VAL A 264 -15.61 -11.08 5.85
C VAL A 264 -14.34 -10.29 6.19
N PHE A 265 -14.01 -10.16 7.47
CA PHE A 265 -12.81 -9.47 7.91
C PHE A 265 -11.53 -10.20 7.50
N ASP A 266 -11.45 -11.52 7.71
CA ASP A 266 -10.34 -12.38 7.27
C ASP A 266 -10.14 -12.29 5.74
N ALA A 267 -11.22 -12.38 4.98
CA ALA A 267 -11.19 -12.23 3.53
C ALA A 267 -10.70 -10.83 3.10
N TYR A 268 -11.12 -9.77 3.78
CA TYR A 268 -10.66 -8.41 3.50
C TYR A 268 -9.17 -8.25 3.76
N LEU A 269 -8.68 -8.68 4.94
CA LEU A 269 -7.27 -8.62 5.31
C LEU A 269 -6.40 -9.37 4.29
N ARG A 270 -6.83 -10.57 3.89
CA ARG A 270 -6.16 -11.36 2.85
C ARG A 270 -6.13 -10.63 1.51
N GLN A 271 -7.24 -10.02 1.10
CA GLN A 271 -7.32 -9.30 -0.18
C GLN A 271 -6.39 -8.08 -0.24
N ILE A 272 -6.18 -7.37 0.86
CA ILE A 272 -5.23 -6.26 0.90
C ILE A 272 -3.79 -6.75 0.89
N LEU A 273 -3.46 -7.85 1.59
CA LEU A 273 -2.14 -8.50 1.53
C LEU A 273 -1.81 -9.01 0.12
N VAL A 274 -2.69 -9.82 -0.49
CA VAL A 274 -2.48 -10.36 -1.84
C VAL A 274 -2.28 -9.26 -2.89
N ARG A 275 -2.82 -8.08 -2.66
CA ARG A 275 -2.65 -6.92 -3.54
C ARG A 275 -1.36 -6.14 -3.29
N GLY A 276 -0.57 -6.50 -2.28
CA GLY A 276 0.68 -5.84 -1.93
C GLY A 276 0.48 -4.50 -1.21
N HIS A 277 -0.61 -4.36 -0.45
CA HIS A 277 -0.78 -3.19 0.41
C HIS A 277 -0.11 -3.42 1.76
N SER A 278 0.74 -2.51 2.17
CA SER A 278 1.25 -2.47 3.54
C SER A 278 0.12 -2.26 4.55
N ILE A 279 0.28 -2.82 5.73
CA ILE A 279 -0.72 -2.78 6.80
C ILE A 279 -0.07 -2.23 8.07
N GLU A 280 -0.85 -1.50 8.84
CA GLU A 280 -0.47 -1.01 10.16
C GLU A 280 -1.50 -1.45 11.19
N TYR A 281 -1.05 -2.04 12.28
CA TYR A 281 -1.89 -2.31 13.43
C TYR A 281 -1.12 -2.37 14.74
N PHE A 282 -1.80 -2.02 15.81
CA PHE A 282 -1.25 -2.05 17.16
C PHE A 282 -1.48 -3.43 17.80
N VAL A 283 -0.41 -4.18 18.02
CA VAL A 283 -0.49 -5.52 18.63
C VAL A 283 -1.03 -5.49 20.05
N GLU A 284 -0.87 -4.38 20.76
CA GLU A 284 -1.40 -4.16 22.09
C GLU A 284 -2.94 -4.11 22.10
N GLY A 285 -3.56 -3.76 20.97
CA GLY A 285 -5.02 -3.67 20.77
C GLY A 285 -5.72 -2.60 21.61
N THR A 286 -4.97 -1.85 22.43
CA THR A 286 -5.44 -0.70 23.20
C THR A 286 -4.26 0.22 23.50
N ARG A 287 -4.55 1.48 23.81
CA ARG A 287 -3.52 2.48 24.09
C ARG A 287 -2.95 2.32 25.51
N SER A 288 -1.63 2.33 25.64
CA SER A 288 -0.93 2.41 26.92
C SER A 288 -1.09 3.84 27.50
N ARG A 289 -1.56 3.93 28.72
CA ARG A 289 -1.67 5.21 29.44
C ARG A 289 -0.44 5.54 30.27
N THR A 290 0.37 4.52 30.58
CA THR A 290 1.56 4.65 31.41
C THR A 290 2.84 4.74 30.59
N GLY A 291 2.77 4.63 29.26
CA GLY A 291 3.91 4.57 28.36
C GLY A 291 4.61 3.19 28.29
N ARG A 292 4.22 2.23 29.17
CA ARG A 292 4.75 0.87 29.13
C ARG A 292 4.09 0.06 28.03
N LEU A 293 4.83 -0.84 27.41
CA LEU A 293 4.27 -1.79 26.45
C LEU A 293 3.24 -2.68 27.13
N LEU A 294 2.10 -2.85 26.50
CA LEU A 294 1.06 -3.76 26.98
C LEU A 294 1.25 -5.16 26.37
N SER A 295 0.67 -6.16 27.03
CA SER A 295 0.70 -7.52 26.52
C SER A 295 0.07 -7.61 25.13
N PRO A 296 0.74 -8.25 24.16
CA PRO A 296 0.25 -8.32 22.78
C PRO A 296 -0.99 -9.19 22.65
N LYS A 297 -1.88 -8.80 21.74
CA LYS A 297 -3.07 -9.58 21.36
C LYS A 297 -2.81 -10.26 20.01
N ALA A 298 -2.78 -11.58 20.03
CA ALA A 298 -2.41 -12.38 18.86
C ALA A 298 -3.42 -12.34 17.68
N GLY A 299 -4.62 -11.78 17.86
CA GLY A 299 -5.70 -11.88 16.87
C GLY A 299 -5.33 -11.37 15.47
N MET A 300 -4.89 -10.11 15.36
CA MET A 300 -4.48 -9.53 14.07
C MET A 300 -3.22 -10.20 13.51
N LEU A 301 -2.24 -10.49 14.38
CA LEU A 301 -1.02 -11.18 13.99
C LEU A 301 -1.33 -12.56 13.39
N ALA A 302 -2.15 -13.36 14.07
CA ALA A 302 -2.56 -14.68 13.60
C ALA A 302 -3.31 -14.60 12.25
N MET A 303 -4.20 -13.62 12.08
CA MET A 303 -4.89 -13.40 10.79
C MET A 303 -3.92 -13.00 9.68
N THR A 304 -2.93 -12.15 9.96
CA THR A 304 -1.89 -11.75 9.01
C THR A 304 -1.05 -12.95 8.57
N VAL A 305 -0.54 -13.75 9.52
CA VAL A 305 0.24 -14.95 9.25
C VAL A 305 -0.58 -15.98 8.48
N ASN A 306 -1.83 -16.23 8.88
CA ASN A 306 -2.73 -17.11 8.16
C ASN A 306 -3.06 -16.61 6.75
N GLY A 307 -3.18 -15.29 6.56
CA GLY A 307 -3.34 -14.68 5.25
C GLY A 307 -2.14 -14.91 4.36
N TYR A 308 -0.93 -14.73 4.91
CA TYR A 308 0.34 -14.98 4.25
C TYR A 308 0.49 -16.43 3.80
N LEU A 309 0.31 -17.39 4.70
CA LEU A 309 0.49 -18.82 4.42
C LEU A 309 -0.43 -19.35 3.32
N ARG A 310 -1.48 -18.63 2.97
CA ARG A 310 -2.48 -19.12 2.01
C ARG A 310 -2.29 -18.64 0.58
N ASN A 311 -1.67 -17.52 0.34
CA ASN A 311 -1.53 -17.05 -1.05
C ASN A 311 -0.88 -15.65 -1.17
N THR A 312 0.26 -15.36 -0.60
CA THR A 312 0.99 -14.13 -0.92
C THR A 312 2.10 -14.41 -1.92
N THR A 313 2.29 -13.47 -2.81
CA THR A 313 3.35 -13.53 -3.83
C THR A 313 4.67 -12.95 -3.33
N LEU A 314 4.61 -12.13 -2.28
CA LEU A 314 5.77 -11.48 -1.68
C LEU A 314 5.93 -11.93 -0.23
N PRO A 315 7.16 -12.02 0.27
CA PRO A 315 7.42 -12.23 1.69
C PRO A 315 6.81 -11.09 2.52
N VAL A 316 6.36 -11.41 3.73
CA VAL A 316 5.81 -10.42 4.69
C VAL A 316 6.86 -10.13 5.74
N VAL A 317 7.18 -8.85 5.93
CA VAL A 317 8.12 -8.38 6.93
C VAL A 317 7.40 -7.53 7.97
N PHE A 318 7.55 -7.89 9.24
CA PHE A 318 7.06 -7.10 10.36
C PHE A 318 8.09 -6.05 10.74
N VAL A 319 7.66 -4.79 10.73
CA VAL A 319 8.48 -3.64 11.11
C VAL A 319 7.97 -3.08 12.42
N PRO A 320 8.63 -3.38 13.55
CA PRO A 320 8.30 -2.77 14.82
C PRO A 320 8.68 -1.28 14.79
N VAL A 321 7.81 -0.44 15.33
CA VAL A 321 8.04 1.01 15.44
C VAL A 321 7.83 1.44 16.88
N TYR A 322 8.86 2.11 17.41
CA TYR A 322 8.85 2.56 18.81
C TYR A 322 8.96 4.08 18.87
#